data_f4b10f96e98387d2449615237292d4f2
#
_entry.id   f4b10f96e98387d2449615237292d4f2
#
_cell.length_a   1.000
_cell.length_b   1.000
_cell.length_c   1.000
_cell.angle_alpha   90.00
_cell.angle_beta   90.00
_cell.angle_gamma   90.00
#
_symmetry.space_group_name_H-M   'P 1'
#
loop_
_entity.id
_entity.type
_entity.pdbx_description
1 polymer ?
#
loop_
_entity_poly.entity_id
_entity_poly.type
_entity_poly.pdbx_seq_one_letter_code
_entity_poly.pdbx_strand_id
1 'polypeptide(L)'
;YEIASCLVGSEMCIRDRESLSSQLDDLIALTELCIEEGDEDTAKEITEGLDDFKRKLENEKLATLLTGEYDNSNAILTFHAGAGGTEAQDWAEMLYRMYNRWGESHGFKINLLDYLDGDEAGLKSASILIEGENAYGYLKSEAGVHRLVRVSPFDSSGRRHTSFAAVEVMPEIDDNIEVDIRPEDIKMDVFRASGAGGQHINKTSSAVRLTHIPTGIVVSCQTQRSQFQNRDFAMKMLRSKLIEIKEREHLDKISDIKGVQKEIAWGAQIRSYVFMPYTMVKDHRTNFETGNIGAVMDGDLDGFINAYLKSLSHGTLEK
;
A
#
# COMPACT_ATOMS: atom_id res chain seq x y z
N TYR A 1 -5.57 21.16 -8.20
CA TYR A 1 -5.26 19.74 -8.43
C TYR A 1 -6.26 18.83 -7.70
N GLU A 2 -6.59 19.07 -6.41
CA GLU A 2 -7.57 18.26 -5.63
C GLU A 2 -8.98 18.24 -6.25
N ILE A 3 -9.45 19.35 -6.80
CA ILE A 3 -10.77 19.44 -7.46
C ILE A 3 -10.78 18.61 -8.75
N ALA A 4 -9.69 18.58 -9.51
CA ALA A 4 -9.58 17.80 -10.74
C ALA A 4 -9.52 16.29 -10.44
N SER A 5 -8.81 15.86 -9.40
CA SER A 5 -8.77 14.47 -8.95
C SER A 5 -10.14 13.97 -8.46
N CYS A 6 -10.86 14.79 -7.71
CA CYS A 6 -12.22 14.48 -7.25
C CYS A 6 -13.23 14.37 -8.42
N LEU A 7 -13.10 15.23 -9.45
CA LEU A 7 -13.94 15.17 -10.65
C LEU A 7 -13.65 13.93 -11.51
N VAL A 8 -12.37 13.56 -11.68
CA VAL A 8 -11.98 12.35 -12.42
C VAL A 8 -12.49 11.10 -11.73
N GLY A 9 -12.37 11.00 -10.41
CA GLY A 9 -12.92 9.88 -9.64
C GLY A 9 -14.45 9.78 -9.76
N SER A 10 -15.17 10.91 -9.75
CA SER A 10 -16.63 10.90 -9.89
C SER A 10 -17.10 10.52 -11.30
N GLU A 11 -16.38 10.94 -12.35
CA GLU A 11 -16.67 10.56 -13.74
C GLU A 11 -16.39 9.07 -13.99
N MET A 12 -15.36 8.49 -13.37
CA MET A 12 -15.04 7.08 -13.45
C MET A 12 -16.15 6.25 -12.81
N CYS A 13 -16.55 6.57 -11.57
CA CYS A 13 -17.68 5.92 -10.89
C CYS A 13 -19.02 6.00 -11.68
N ILE A 14 -19.26 7.08 -12.42
CA ILE A 14 -20.47 7.21 -13.23
C ILE A 14 -20.40 6.26 -14.43
N ARG A 15 -19.27 6.19 -15.14
CA ARG A 15 -19.08 5.28 -16.28
C ARG A 15 -19.18 3.81 -15.89
N ASP A 16 -18.57 3.45 -14.75
CA ASP A 16 -18.60 2.06 -14.25
C ASP A 16 -20.03 1.66 -13.89
N ARG A 17 -20.79 2.55 -13.26
CA ARG A 17 -22.21 2.33 -12.97
C ARG A 17 -23.05 2.19 -14.24
N GLU A 18 -22.80 3.03 -15.25
CA GLU A 18 -23.50 2.95 -16.54
C GLU A 18 -23.17 1.65 -17.27
N SER A 19 -21.89 1.22 -17.25
CA SER A 19 -21.43 -0.04 -17.82
C SER A 19 -22.09 -1.25 -17.14
N LEU A 20 -22.14 -1.27 -15.81
CA LEU A 20 -22.80 -2.32 -15.03
C LEU A 20 -24.33 -2.34 -15.31
N SER A 21 -24.97 -1.17 -15.41
CA SER A 21 -26.39 -1.09 -15.73
C SER A 21 -26.69 -1.67 -17.12
N SER A 22 -25.85 -1.32 -18.12
CA SER A 22 -26.00 -1.85 -19.48
C SER A 22 -25.79 -3.37 -19.51
N GLN A 23 -24.78 -3.91 -18.81
CA GLN A 23 -24.56 -5.36 -18.72
C GLN A 23 -25.72 -6.10 -18.05
N LEU A 24 -26.33 -5.50 -17.05
CA LEU A 24 -27.53 -6.06 -16.40
C LEU A 24 -28.72 -6.09 -17.36
N ASP A 25 -28.96 -4.99 -18.09
CA ASP A 25 -30.04 -4.90 -19.07
C ASP A 25 -29.86 -5.93 -20.21
N ASP A 26 -28.62 -6.13 -20.68
CA ASP A 26 -28.28 -7.14 -21.68
C ASP A 26 -28.54 -8.57 -21.15
N LEU A 27 -28.17 -8.87 -19.90
CA LEU A 27 -28.44 -10.17 -19.27
C LEU A 27 -29.94 -10.42 -19.08
N ILE A 28 -30.72 -9.38 -18.76
CA ILE A 28 -32.18 -9.46 -18.65
C ILE A 28 -32.78 -9.79 -20.03
N ALA A 29 -32.38 -9.07 -21.08
CA ALA A 29 -32.85 -9.31 -22.43
C ALA A 29 -32.52 -10.72 -22.95
N LEU A 30 -31.29 -11.21 -22.70
CA LEU A 30 -30.90 -12.58 -23.03
C LEU A 30 -31.72 -13.61 -22.24
N THR A 31 -32.05 -13.33 -20.97
CA THR A 31 -32.87 -14.24 -20.16
C THR A 31 -34.30 -14.32 -20.70
N GLU A 32 -34.90 -13.20 -21.14
CA GLU A 32 -36.21 -13.18 -21.74
C GLU A 32 -36.25 -13.99 -23.04
N LEU A 33 -35.24 -13.84 -23.91
CA LEU A 33 -35.11 -14.60 -25.17
C LEU A 33 -34.93 -16.11 -24.88
N CYS A 34 -34.11 -16.48 -23.92
CA CYS A 34 -33.90 -17.88 -23.51
C CYS A 34 -35.19 -18.55 -23.00
N ILE A 35 -36.04 -17.80 -22.29
CA ILE A 35 -37.34 -18.29 -21.82
C ILE A 35 -38.30 -18.53 -23.01
N GLU A 36 -38.25 -17.67 -24.03
CA GLU A 36 -39.10 -17.79 -25.22
C GLU A 36 -38.66 -18.96 -26.13
N GLU A 37 -37.35 -19.16 -26.32
CA GLU A 37 -36.79 -20.13 -27.26
C GLU A 37 -36.52 -21.47 -26.61
N GLY A 38 -36.34 -21.55 -25.28
CA GLY A 38 -36.09 -22.79 -24.53
C GLY A 38 -34.73 -23.42 -24.82
N ASP A 39 -33.70 -22.59 -25.11
CA ASP A 39 -32.35 -23.03 -25.48
C ASP A 39 -31.47 -23.26 -24.25
N GLU A 40 -30.98 -24.51 -24.06
CA GLU A 40 -30.10 -24.87 -22.93
C GLU A 40 -28.68 -24.28 -23.04
N ASP A 41 -28.19 -24.00 -24.24
CA ASP A 41 -26.84 -23.44 -24.42
C ASP A 41 -26.84 -21.97 -24.06
N THR A 42 -27.88 -21.20 -24.44
CA THR A 42 -28.09 -19.81 -24.00
C THR A 42 -28.26 -19.71 -22.48
N ALA A 43 -28.88 -20.72 -21.84
CA ALA A 43 -29.00 -20.76 -20.38
C ALA A 43 -27.65 -20.87 -19.65
N LYS A 44 -26.68 -21.57 -20.22
CA LYS A 44 -25.33 -21.67 -19.68
C LYS A 44 -24.58 -20.34 -19.81
N GLU A 45 -24.67 -19.70 -20.98
CA GLU A 45 -24.07 -18.40 -21.25
C GLU A 45 -24.60 -17.31 -20.28
N ILE A 46 -25.90 -17.31 -20.01
CA ILE A 46 -26.53 -16.44 -19.02
C ILE A 46 -25.97 -16.69 -17.62
N THR A 47 -25.78 -17.96 -17.24
CA THR A 47 -25.27 -18.31 -15.91
C THR A 47 -23.82 -17.83 -15.74
N GLU A 48 -22.98 -18.04 -16.75
CA GLU A 48 -21.60 -17.56 -16.76
C GLU A 48 -21.53 -16.03 -16.73
N GLY A 49 -22.36 -15.35 -17.56
CA GLY A 49 -22.48 -13.91 -17.58
C GLY A 49 -22.95 -13.31 -16.26
N LEU A 50 -23.88 -13.99 -15.57
CA LEU A 50 -24.38 -13.57 -14.27
C LEU A 50 -23.31 -13.67 -13.17
N ASP A 51 -22.50 -14.72 -13.21
CA ASP A 51 -21.41 -14.90 -12.24
C ASP A 51 -20.29 -13.88 -12.49
N ASP A 52 -19.97 -13.57 -13.73
CA ASP A 52 -19.05 -12.48 -14.10
C ASP A 52 -19.58 -11.11 -13.66
N PHE A 53 -20.86 -10.84 -13.86
CA PHE A 53 -21.50 -9.61 -13.42
C PHE A 53 -21.47 -9.47 -11.90
N LYS A 54 -21.79 -10.52 -11.16
CA LYS A 54 -21.70 -10.53 -9.68
C LYS A 54 -20.28 -10.22 -9.20
N ARG A 55 -19.27 -10.83 -9.82
CA ARG A 55 -17.86 -10.58 -9.49
C ARG A 55 -17.47 -9.13 -9.71
N LYS A 56 -17.82 -8.55 -10.86
CA LYS A 56 -17.59 -7.12 -11.15
C LYS A 56 -18.29 -6.21 -10.15
N LEU A 57 -19.57 -6.48 -9.87
CA LEU A 57 -20.34 -5.69 -8.90
C LEU A 57 -19.75 -5.74 -7.49
N GLU A 58 -19.24 -6.90 -7.06
CA GLU A 58 -18.56 -7.01 -5.76
C GLU A 58 -17.24 -6.22 -5.74
N ASN A 59 -16.45 -6.27 -6.80
CA ASN A 59 -15.22 -5.49 -6.91
C ASN A 59 -15.49 -3.98 -6.86
N GLU A 60 -16.48 -3.49 -7.58
CA GLU A 60 -16.87 -2.07 -7.52
C GLU A 60 -17.35 -1.65 -6.13
N LYS A 61 -18.15 -2.50 -5.47
CA LYS A 61 -18.54 -2.24 -4.08
C LYS A 61 -17.35 -2.14 -3.15
N LEU A 62 -16.32 -2.94 -3.36
CA LEU A 62 -15.10 -2.90 -2.55
C LEU A 62 -14.29 -1.65 -2.85
N ALA A 63 -14.17 -1.26 -4.11
CA ALA A 63 -13.50 -0.01 -4.49
C ALA A 63 -14.12 1.21 -3.77
N THR A 64 -15.44 1.23 -3.57
CA THR A 64 -16.10 2.30 -2.80
C THR A 64 -15.76 2.32 -1.31
N LEU A 65 -15.22 1.24 -0.74
CA LEU A 65 -14.79 1.17 0.65
C LEU A 65 -13.35 1.68 0.85
N LEU A 66 -12.61 1.88 -0.25
CA LEU A 66 -11.23 2.36 -0.23
C LEU A 66 -11.24 3.89 -0.17
N THR A 67 -11.20 4.44 1.05
CA THR A 67 -11.28 5.88 1.31
C THR A 67 -9.99 6.47 1.91
N GLY A 68 -8.97 5.66 2.09
CA GLY A 68 -7.68 6.09 2.65
C GLY A 68 -6.85 6.91 1.65
N GLU A 69 -6.02 7.81 2.14
CA GLU A 69 -5.15 8.71 1.35
C GLU A 69 -4.28 7.96 0.33
N TYR A 70 -3.82 6.75 0.68
CA TYR A 70 -2.90 5.94 -0.13
C TYR A 70 -3.58 4.71 -0.76
N ASP A 71 -4.89 4.55 -0.61
CA ASP A 71 -5.58 3.33 -1.08
C ASP A 71 -5.44 3.11 -2.59
N ASN A 72 -5.34 4.18 -3.37
CA ASN A 72 -5.16 4.11 -4.83
C ASN A 72 -3.70 3.85 -5.27
N SER A 73 -2.76 3.82 -4.32
CA SER A 73 -1.33 3.65 -4.62
C SER A 73 -0.99 2.20 -4.97
N ASN A 74 0.14 2.02 -5.65
CA ASN A 74 0.79 0.72 -5.77
C ASN A 74 1.20 0.19 -4.39
N ALA A 75 1.37 -1.11 -4.25
CA ALA A 75 1.72 -1.76 -2.99
C ALA A 75 3.13 -2.35 -3.03
N ILE A 76 3.90 -2.12 -1.98
CA ILE A 76 5.15 -2.82 -1.71
C ILE A 76 4.88 -3.86 -0.63
N LEU A 77 5.04 -5.14 -0.97
CA LEU A 77 4.94 -6.25 -0.02
C LEU A 77 6.32 -6.74 0.34
N THR A 78 6.59 -6.86 1.63
CA THR A 78 7.83 -7.45 2.14
C THR A 78 7.49 -8.65 3.01
N PHE A 79 8.10 -9.78 2.68
CA PHE A 79 7.95 -11.06 3.38
C PHE A 79 9.15 -11.29 4.26
N HIS A 80 8.91 -11.67 5.51
CA HIS A 80 9.96 -11.99 6.47
C HIS A 80 9.71 -13.35 7.11
N ALA A 81 10.70 -14.24 7.07
CA ALA A 81 10.67 -15.46 7.84
C ALA A 81 10.74 -15.13 9.35
N GLY A 82 9.80 -15.69 10.12
CA GLY A 82 9.73 -15.53 11.56
C GLY A 82 10.27 -16.71 12.34
N ALA A 83 9.68 -16.99 13.49
CA ALA A 83 10.04 -18.14 14.32
C ALA A 83 9.69 -19.47 13.62
N GLY A 84 10.66 -20.40 13.52
CA GLY A 84 10.47 -21.73 12.92
C GLY A 84 11.67 -22.25 12.10
N GLY A 85 12.77 -21.48 12.03
CA GLY A 85 13.99 -21.89 11.30
C GLY A 85 13.72 -22.12 9.81
N THR A 86 14.27 -23.21 9.22
CA THR A 86 14.08 -23.57 7.80
C THR A 86 12.61 -23.66 7.40
N GLU A 87 11.75 -24.17 8.29
CA GLU A 87 10.30 -24.24 8.06
C GLU A 87 9.65 -22.85 7.90
N ALA A 88 10.10 -21.84 8.64
CA ALA A 88 9.61 -20.47 8.51
C ALA A 88 10.10 -19.81 7.22
N GLN A 89 11.31 -20.15 6.76
CA GLN A 89 11.86 -19.69 5.48
C GLN A 89 11.06 -20.28 4.29
N ASP A 90 10.72 -21.55 4.34
CA ASP A 90 9.86 -22.19 3.35
C ASP A 90 8.43 -21.62 3.38
N TRP A 91 7.89 -21.34 4.58
CA TRP A 91 6.60 -20.70 4.72
C TRP A 91 6.57 -19.29 4.10
N ALA A 92 7.60 -18.50 4.30
CA ALA A 92 7.71 -17.18 3.71
C ALA A 92 7.75 -17.25 2.16
N GLU A 93 8.42 -18.25 1.57
CA GLU A 93 8.41 -18.50 0.12
C GLU A 93 7.01 -18.92 -0.38
N MET A 94 6.31 -19.75 0.38
CA MET A 94 4.93 -20.13 0.04
C MET A 94 4.01 -18.90 0.01
N LEU A 95 4.12 -17.99 0.99
CA LEU A 95 3.37 -16.74 1.00
C LEU A 95 3.76 -15.85 -0.19
N TYR A 96 5.04 -15.67 -0.45
CA TYR A 96 5.53 -14.94 -1.63
C TYR A 96 4.88 -15.45 -2.92
N ARG A 97 4.85 -16.78 -3.14
CA ARG A 97 4.21 -17.39 -4.31
C ARG A 97 2.70 -17.17 -4.32
N MET A 98 2.03 -17.24 -3.17
CA MET A 98 0.58 -17.04 -3.04
C MET A 98 0.19 -15.61 -3.46
N TYR A 99 0.89 -14.60 -2.98
CA TYR A 99 0.60 -13.19 -3.35
C TYR A 99 0.98 -12.85 -4.79
N ASN A 100 2.02 -13.47 -5.35
CA ASN A 100 2.32 -13.33 -6.78
C ASN A 100 1.16 -13.85 -7.63
N ARG A 101 0.63 -15.05 -7.33
CA ARG A 101 -0.51 -15.61 -8.04
C ARG A 101 -1.77 -14.79 -7.92
N TRP A 102 -2.02 -14.24 -6.72
CA TRP A 102 -3.13 -13.30 -6.51
C TRP A 102 -2.99 -12.06 -7.40
N GLY A 103 -1.82 -11.44 -7.41
CA GLY A 103 -1.58 -10.26 -8.24
C GLY A 103 -1.69 -10.54 -9.74
N GLU A 104 -1.16 -11.69 -10.21
CA GLU A 104 -1.29 -12.14 -11.61
C GLU A 104 -2.75 -12.36 -12.00
N SER A 105 -3.55 -12.99 -11.13
CA SER A 105 -4.97 -13.27 -11.39
C SER A 105 -5.82 -11.99 -11.48
N HIS A 106 -5.38 -10.91 -10.80
CA HIS A 106 -6.04 -9.59 -10.86
C HIS A 106 -5.47 -8.68 -11.95
N GLY A 107 -4.52 -9.16 -12.76
CA GLY A 107 -3.91 -8.39 -13.83
C GLY A 107 -2.95 -7.31 -13.36
N PHE A 108 -2.49 -7.37 -12.11
CA PHE A 108 -1.48 -6.46 -11.60
C PHE A 108 -0.09 -6.81 -12.16
N LYS A 109 0.72 -5.78 -12.37
CA LYS A 109 2.11 -5.97 -12.76
C LYS A 109 2.96 -6.13 -11.50
N ILE A 110 3.75 -7.21 -11.44
CA ILE A 110 4.57 -7.54 -10.27
C ILE A 110 6.04 -7.39 -10.64
N ASN A 111 6.77 -6.60 -9.85
CA ASN A 111 8.20 -6.40 -9.99
C ASN A 111 8.91 -6.85 -8.71
N LEU A 112 9.90 -7.73 -8.86
CA LEU A 112 10.75 -8.12 -7.75
C LEU A 112 11.71 -6.98 -7.43
N LEU A 113 11.71 -6.50 -6.17
CA LEU A 113 12.61 -5.46 -5.69
C LEU A 113 13.84 -6.04 -5.01
N ASP A 114 13.63 -7.01 -4.11
CA ASP A 114 14.69 -7.66 -3.35
C ASP A 114 14.34 -9.12 -3.06
N TYR A 115 15.35 -9.99 -2.99
CA TYR A 115 15.16 -11.41 -2.69
C TYR A 115 16.40 -11.96 -1.99
N LEU A 116 16.23 -12.45 -0.79
CA LEU A 116 17.27 -13.07 0.02
C LEU A 116 16.92 -14.52 0.29
N ASP A 117 17.69 -15.43 -0.31
CA ASP A 117 17.52 -16.87 -0.17
C ASP A 117 17.63 -17.33 1.31
N GLY A 118 16.93 -18.42 1.61
CA GLY A 118 17.07 -19.15 2.85
C GLY A 118 18.42 -19.88 2.92
N ASP A 119 18.77 -20.36 4.13
CA ASP A 119 20.05 -21.08 4.32
C ASP A 119 20.03 -22.48 3.70
N GLU A 120 18.91 -23.18 3.75
CA GLU A 120 18.74 -24.56 3.25
C GLU A 120 17.55 -24.67 2.28
N ALA A 121 16.48 -23.89 2.53
CA ALA A 121 15.28 -23.86 1.72
C ALA A 121 14.52 -22.56 1.96
N GLY A 122 13.65 -22.20 1.03
CA GLY A 122 12.79 -21.03 1.16
C GLY A 122 13.52 -19.70 1.05
N LEU A 123 12.96 -18.63 1.63
CA LEU A 123 13.53 -17.30 1.63
C LEU A 123 13.61 -16.73 3.08
N LYS A 124 14.61 -15.90 3.35
CA LYS A 124 14.72 -15.10 4.58
C LYS A 124 13.86 -13.87 4.50
N SER A 125 13.95 -13.17 3.38
CA SER A 125 13.12 -12.02 3.05
C SER A 125 12.97 -11.87 1.53
N ALA A 126 11.84 -11.30 1.11
CA ALA A 126 11.65 -10.87 -0.26
C ALA A 126 10.77 -9.63 -0.28
N SER A 127 11.00 -8.73 -1.24
CA SER A 127 10.18 -7.54 -1.44
C SER A 127 9.71 -7.49 -2.89
N ILE A 128 8.41 -7.25 -3.09
CA ILE A 128 7.81 -7.09 -4.41
C ILE A 128 7.02 -5.79 -4.47
N LEU A 129 7.05 -5.16 -5.64
CA LEU A 129 6.16 -4.05 -5.99
C LEU A 129 5.01 -4.61 -6.83
N ILE A 130 3.79 -4.34 -6.41
CA ILE A 130 2.56 -4.66 -7.14
C ILE A 130 1.99 -3.36 -7.66
N GLU A 131 2.09 -3.18 -8.99
CA GLU A 131 1.63 -1.99 -9.69
C GLU A 131 0.21 -2.22 -10.21
N GLY A 132 -0.71 -1.33 -9.82
CA GLY A 132 -2.09 -1.34 -10.29
C GLY A 132 -3.00 -0.48 -9.43
N GLU A 133 -4.16 -0.16 -9.95
CA GLU A 133 -5.14 0.68 -9.28
C GLU A 133 -5.65 0.00 -7.99
N ASN A 134 -5.62 0.75 -6.88
CA ASN A 134 -6.06 0.29 -5.57
C ASN A 134 -5.27 -0.91 -4.99
N ALA A 135 -4.09 -1.23 -5.52
CA ALA A 135 -3.30 -2.38 -5.07
C ALA A 135 -3.02 -2.32 -3.56
N TYR A 136 -2.58 -1.16 -3.04
CA TYR A 136 -2.38 -0.98 -1.61
C TYR A 136 -3.68 -1.06 -0.80
N GLY A 137 -4.76 -0.47 -1.31
CA GLY A 137 -6.06 -0.48 -0.65
C GLY A 137 -6.57 -1.90 -0.36
N TYR A 138 -6.39 -2.84 -1.29
CA TYR A 138 -6.72 -4.24 -1.10
C TYR A 138 -5.74 -4.95 -0.17
N LEU A 139 -4.45 -4.79 -0.41
CA LEU A 139 -3.40 -5.56 0.25
C LEU A 139 -3.07 -5.09 1.67
N LYS A 140 -3.43 -3.86 2.06
CA LYS A 140 -3.27 -3.39 3.46
C LYS A 140 -3.96 -4.31 4.47
N SER A 141 -5.00 -5.05 4.04
CA SER A 141 -5.66 -6.06 4.85
C SER A 141 -4.77 -7.25 5.20
N GLU A 142 -3.73 -7.51 4.42
CA GLU A 142 -2.86 -8.67 4.52
C GLU A 142 -1.61 -8.42 5.39
N ALA A 143 -1.43 -7.19 5.86
CA ALA A 143 -0.32 -6.82 6.72
C ALA A 143 -0.42 -7.49 8.08
N GLY A 144 0.60 -8.27 8.46
CA GLY A 144 0.69 -8.91 9.76
C GLY A 144 1.38 -10.27 9.74
N VAL A 145 1.18 -11.02 10.82
CA VAL A 145 1.82 -12.35 11.01
C VAL A 145 0.90 -13.45 10.54
N HIS A 146 1.42 -14.33 9.70
CA HIS A 146 0.75 -15.51 9.15
C HIS A 146 1.31 -16.78 9.79
N ARG A 147 0.43 -17.61 10.37
CA ARG A 147 0.78 -18.83 11.07
C ARG A 147 0.53 -20.05 10.21
N LEU A 148 1.55 -20.87 9.99
CA LEU A 148 1.45 -22.17 9.33
C LEU A 148 1.41 -23.30 10.37
N VAL A 149 0.56 -24.29 10.16
CA VAL A 149 0.53 -25.55 10.92
C VAL A 149 0.46 -26.72 9.94
N ARG A 150 1.59 -27.43 9.79
CA ARG A 150 1.66 -28.62 8.92
C ARG A 150 2.64 -29.67 9.46
N VAL A 151 2.68 -30.85 8.84
CA VAL A 151 3.81 -31.77 9.00
C VAL A 151 4.97 -31.21 8.21
N SER A 152 6.12 -31.00 8.89
CA SER A 152 7.29 -30.42 8.25
C SER A 152 7.94 -31.41 7.27
N PRO A 153 8.22 -31.00 6.02
CA PRO A 153 9.00 -31.80 5.09
C PRO A 153 10.49 -31.92 5.50
N PHE A 154 10.96 -31.06 6.41
CA PHE A 154 12.33 -31.01 6.90
C PHE A 154 12.54 -31.86 8.18
N ASP A 155 11.46 -32.33 8.82
CA ASP A 155 11.54 -33.21 10.00
C ASP A 155 11.33 -34.67 9.62
N SER A 156 12.39 -35.46 9.65
CA SER A 156 12.35 -36.91 9.39
C SER A 156 11.41 -37.68 10.33
N SER A 157 11.07 -37.09 11.49
CA SER A 157 10.15 -37.70 12.47
C SER A 157 8.68 -37.52 12.08
N GLY A 158 8.35 -36.74 11.04
CA GLY A 158 7.00 -36.46 10.58
C GLY A 158 6.11 -35.75 11.60
N ARG A 159 6.69 -34.98 12.50
CA ARG A 159 5.97 -34.23 13.53
C ARG A 159 5.31 -32.98 12.93
N ARG A 160 4.22 -32.59 13.57
CA ARG A 160 3.54 -31.34 13.24
C ARG A 160 4.32 -30.15 13.82
N HIS A 161 4.63 -29.19 12.95
CA HIS A 161 5.32 -27.95 13.32
C HIS A 161 4.40 -26.75 13.14
N THR A 162 4.72 -25.69 13.86
CA THR A 162 4.09 -24.38 13.73
C THR A 162 5.16 -23.36 13.42
N SER A 163 4.99 -22.62 12.34
CA SER A 163 5.93 -21.62 11.86
C SER A 163 5.21 -20.31 11.59
N PHE A 164 5.94 -19.23 11.66
CA PHE A 164 5.42 -17.87 11.48
C PHE A 164 6.22 -17.15 10.39
N ALA A 165 5.52 -16.37 9.59
CA ALA A 165 6.11 -15.40 8.67
C ALA A 165 5.30 -14.11 8.74
N ALA A 166 5.96 -12.98 8.54
CA ALA A 166 5.30 -11.69 8.49
C ALA A 166 5.20 -11.19 7.06
N VAL A 167 4.08 -10.58 6.74
CA VAL A 167 3.87 -9.79 5.53
C VAL A 167 3.74 -8.33 5.95
N GLU A 168 4.64 -7.50 5.49
CA GLU A 168 4.57 -6.05 5.63
C GLU A 168 4.03 -5.48 4.33
N VAL A 169 3.07 -4.56 4.41
CA VAL A 169 2.47 -3.92 3.24
C VAL A 169 2.61 -2.42 3.39
N MET A 170 3.22 -1.79 2.39
CA MET A 170 3.42 -0.34 2.34
C MET A 170 2.92 0.23 1.02
N PRO A 171 2.38 1.45 1.00
CA PRO A 171 2.10 2.12 -0.25
C PRO A 171 3.41 2.54 -0.93
N GLU A 172 3.45 2.53 -2.26
CA GLU A 172 4.47 3.23 -3.01
C GLU A 172 4.17 4.73 -2.92
N ILE A 173 5.08 5.47 -2.31
CA ILE A 173 4.98 6.92 -2.15
C ILE A 173 6.00 7.56 -3.09
N ASP A 174 5.55 8.48 -3.95
CA ASP A 174 6.43 9.22 -4.85
C ASP A 174 7.40 10.10 -4.05
N ASP A 175 8.70 9.81 -4.17
CA ASP A 175 9.79 10.57 -3.53
C ASP A 175 10.06 11.95 -4.17
N ASN A 176 9.25 12.39 -5.11
CA ASN A 176 9.37 13.71 -5.73
C ASN A 176 8.94 14.81 -4.76
N ILE A 177 9.79 15.05 -3.77
CA ILE A 177 9.62 16.17 -2.83
C ILE A 177 9.99 17.47 -3.56
N GLU A 178 9.14 17.91 -4.47
CA GLU A 178 9.24 19.25 -5.03
C GLU A 178 8.75 20.27 -4.00
N VAL A 179 9.64 21.21 -3.64
CA VAL A 179 9.30 22.35 -2.82
C VAL A 179 9.10 23.54 -3.73
N ASP A 180 7.85 23.88 -4.00
CA ASP A 180 7.48 25.12 -4.66
C ASP A 180 7.45 26.25 -3.62
N ILE A 181 8.36 27.22 -3.77
CA ILE A 181 8.46 28.39 -2.90
C ILE A 181 7.90 29.59 -3.65
N ARG A 182 6.72 30.03 -3.30
CA ARG A 182 6.10 31.19 -3.91
C ARG A 182 6.78 32.48 -3.40
N PRO A 183 7.01 33.47 -4.25
CA PRO A 183 7.59 34.77 -3.83
C PRO A 183 6.82 35.47 -2.72
N GLU A 184 5.50 35.29 -2.69
CA GLU A 184 4.57 35.84 -1.69
C GLU A 184 4.72 35.22 -0.29
N ASP A 185 5.24 34.00 -0.21
CA ASP A 185 5.47 33.29 1.04
C ASP A 185 6.80 33.65 1.71
N ILE A 186 7.59 34.54 1.08
CA ILE A 186 8.90 34.91 1.57
C ILE A 186 8.90 36.36 2.01
N LYS A 187 9.20 36.58 3.28
CA LYS A 187 9.56 37.92 3.80
C LYS A 187 11.06 38.07 3.77
N MET A 188 11.55 39.08 3.06
CA MET A 188 12.97 39.43 2.99
C MET A 188 13.29 40.65 3.83
N ASP A 189 14.20 40.53 4.79
CA ASP A 189 14.75 41.63 5.59
C ASP A 189 16.24 41.77 5.25
N VAL A 190 16.68 43.01 5.04
CA VAL A 190 18.07 43.35 4.76
C VAL A 190 18.66 44.06 5.98
N PHE A 191 19.82 43.59 6.40
CA PHE A 191 20.50 44.17 7.58
C PHE A 191 22.01 44.34 7.35
N ARG A 192 22.66 45.03 8.26
CA ARG A 192 24.11 45.20 8.20
C ARG A 192 24.80 43.96 8.75
N ALA A 193 25.77 43.44 7.99
CA ALA A 193 26.55 42.30 8.46
C ALA A 193 27.33 42.67 9.71
N SER A 194 27.29 41.84 10.74
CA SER A 194 28.08 41.95 11.96
C SER A 194 29.24 40.99 11.93
N GLY A 195 30.48 41.46 11.99
CA GLY A 195 31.67 40.63 12.02
C GLY A 195 32.98 41.44 12.01
N ALA A 196 34.09 40.81 12.30
CA ALA A 196 35.44 41.36 12.24
C ALA A 196 35.83 41.62 10.76
N GLY A 197 35.50 42.76 10.24
CA GLY A 197 35.81 43.18 8.85
C GLY A 197 35.96 44.69 8.73
N GLY A 198 36.78 45.15 7.79
CA GLY A 198 37.12 46.56 7.60
C GLY A 198 35.94 47.46 7.28
N GLN A 199 36.22 48.79 7.09
CA GLN A 199 35.23 49.89 6.92
C GLN A 199 34.10 49.61 5.88
N HIS A 200 34.25 48.69 4.95
CA HIS A 200 33.25 48.39 3.92
C HIS A 200 32.08 47.54 4.45
N ILE A 201 32.33 46.64 5.41
CA ILE A 201 31.30 45.73 5.96
C ILE A 201 30.30 46.51 6.85
N ASN A 202 30.76 47.57 7.51
CA ASN A 202 29.92 48.36 8.43
C ASN A 202 29.11 49.47 7.75
N LYS A 203 29.31 49.71 6.45
CA LYS A 203 28.60 50.79 5.72
C LYS A 203 27.51 50.28 4.76
N THR A 204 27.57 49.05 4.30
CA THR A 204 26.59 48.49 3.34
C THR A 204 25.74 47.41 3.96
N SER A 205 24.41 47.57 3.81
CA SER A 205 23.43 46.53 4.24
C SER A 205 23.39 45.41 3.19
N SER A 206 24.39 44.53 3.21
CA SER A 206 24.48 43.39 2.25
C SER A 206 23.97 42.08 2.81
N ALA A 207 23.77 41.93 4.12
CA ALA A 207 23.23 40.74 4.73
C ALA A 207 21.73 40.63 4.49
N VAL A 208 21.27 39.41 4.15
CA VAL A 208 19.89 39.08 3.82
C VAL A 208 19.37 38.03 4.80
N ARG A 209 18.16 38.25 5.31
CA ARG A 209 17.38 37.31 6.09
C ARG A 209 16.09 37.01 5.32
N LEU A 210 15.81 35.77 5.12
CA LEU A 210 14.57 35.29 4.53
C LEU A 210 13.77 34.56 5.60
N THR A 211 12.49 34.90 5.69
CA THR A 211 11.53 34.20 6.55
C THR A 211 10.46 33.60 5.68
N HIS A 212 10.29 32.30 5.73
CA HIS A 212 9.18 31.61 5.07
C HIS A 212 7.94 31.71 5.97
N ILE A 213 6.95 32.46 5.53
CA ILE A 213 5.77 32.84 6.33
C ILE A 213 4.97 31.61 6.79
N PRO A 214 4.67 30.61 5.90
CA PRO A 214 3.84 29.46 6.30
C PRO A 214 4.49 28.56 7.36
N THR A 215 5.81 28.34 7.28
CA THR A 215 6.54 27.44 8.21
C THR A 215 7.28 28.17 9.32
N GLY A 216 7.40 29.50 9.26
CA GLY A 216 8.16 30.29 10.21
C GLY A 216 9.68 30.11 10.15
N ILE A 217 10.20 29.40 9.14
CA ILE A 217 11.64 29.14 9.00
C ILE A 217 12.36 30.44 8.65
N VAL A 218 13.43 30.71 9.38
CA VAL A 218 14.29 31.86 9.15
C VAL A 218 15.68 31.39 8.73
N VAL A 219 16.18 31.95 7.62
CA VAL A 219 17.55 31.76 7.15
C VAL A 219 18.22 33.12 6.93
N SER A 220 19.51 33.20 7.21
CA SER A 220 20.28 34.46 6.97
C SER A 220 21.60 34.14 6.27
N CYS A 221 21.97 34.99 5.33
CA CYS A 221 23.24 34.89 4.62
C CYS A 221 23.93 36.25 4.62
N GLN A 222 25.21 36.30 5.01
CA GLN A 222 26.04 37.49 5.05
C GLN A 222 27.48 37.24 4.52
N THR A 223 27.70 36.11 3.82
CA THR A 223 29.03 35.65 3.42
C THR A 223 29.58 36.42 2.23
N GLN A 224 28.72 37.00 1.40
CA GLN A 224 29.10 37.67 0.17
C GLN A 224 29.00 39.19 0.29
N ARG A 225 29.78 39.88 -0.53
CA ARG A 225 29.75 41.38 -0.58
C ARG A 225 28.51 41.91 -1.28
N SER A 226 27.89 41.11 -2.15
CA SER A 226 26.71 41.49 -2.92
C SER A 226 25.44 41.00 -2.21
N GLN A 227 24.47 41.89 -2.00
CA GLN A 227 23.16 41.61 -1.49
C GLN A 227 22.44 40.55 -2.36
N PHE A 228 22.57 40.67 -3.67
CA PHE A 228 21.94 39.72 -4.62
C PHE A 228 22.48 38.31 -4.44
N GLN A 229 23.80 38.15 -4.32
CA GLN A 229 24.41 36.83 -4.06
C GLN A 229 23.98 36.26 -2.69
N ASN A 230 23.92 37.09 -1.66
CA ASN A 230 23.43 36.64 -0.34
C ASN A 230 21.97 36.21 -0.39
N ARG A 231 21.12 36.86 -1.19
CA ARG A 231 19.74 36.43 -1.43
C ARG A 231 19.67 35.08 -2.09
N ASP A 232 20.45 34.86 -3.14
CA ASP A 232 20.46 33.58 -3.86
C ASP A 232 20.95 32.43 -2.96
N PHE A 233 21.98 32.65 -2.16
CA PHE A 233 22.44 31.68 -1.17
C PHE A 233 21.41 31.43 -0.08
N ALA A 234 20.76 32.46 0.44
CA ALA A 234 19.69 32.32 1.43
C ALA A 234 18.48 31.55 0.86
N MET A 235 18.13 31.77 -0.42
CA MET A 235 17.09 30.97 -1.10
C MET A 235 17.45 29.50 -1.21
N LYS A 236 18.69 29.17 -1.57
CA LYS A 236 19.16 27.78 -1.59
C LYS A 236 19.11 27.14 -0.20
N MET A 237 19.55 27.86 0.82
CA MET A 237 19.50 27.40 2.22
C MET A 237 18.05 27.18 2.68
N LEU A 238 17.14 28.09 2.32
CA LEU A 238 15.71 27.95 2.64
C LEU A 238 15.11 26.71 1.99
N ARG A 239 15.40 26.51 0.69
CA ARG A 239 14.94 25.32 -0.04
C ARG A 239 15.44 24.04 0.60
N SER A 240 16.73 23.94 0.94
CA SER A 240 17.31 22.77 1.61
C SER A 240 16.63 22.49 2.96
N LYS A 241 16.34 23.53 3.76
CA LYS A 241 15.63 23.33 5.04
C LYS A 241 14.18 22.90 4.88
N LEU A 242 13.50 23.38 3.85
CA LEU A 242 12.13 22.96 3.56
C LEU A 242 12.08 21.51 3.08
N ILE A 243 13.06 21.08 2.26
CA ILE A 243 13.20 19.68 1.86
C ILE A 243 13.43 18.80 3.09
N GLU A 244 14.37 19.18 3.98
CA GLU A 244 14.66 18.42 5.20
C GLU A 244 13.41 18.22 6.09
N ILE A 245 12.56 19.24 6.20
CA ILE A 245 11.32 19.14 6.98
C ILE A 245 10.32 18.22 6.30
N LYS A 246 10.13 18.36 4.99
CA LYS A 246 9.25 17.46 4.23
C LYS A 246 9.72 16.00 4.27
N GLU A 247 11.03 15.75 4.15
CA GLU A 247 11.61 14.41 4.32
C GLU A 247 11.31 13.84 5.71
N ARG A 248 11.40 14.67 6.75
CA ARG A 248 11.11 14.24 8.12
C ARG A 248 9.62 13.94 8.30
N GLU A 249 8.73 14.80 7.81
CA GLU A 249 7.28 14.56 7.82
C GLU A 249 6.91 13.30 7.05
N HIS A 250 7.61 13.04 5.94
CA HIS A 250 7.46 11.84 5.14
C HIS A 250 7.88 10.57 5.92
N LEU A 251 9.03 10.61 6.60
CA LEU A 251 9.50 9.52 7.45
C LEU A 251 8.56 9.26 8.64
N ASP A 252 8.01 10.31 9.24
CA ASP A 252 7.03 10.20 10.33
C ASP A 252 5.74 9.54 9.81
N LYS A 253 5.23 9.92 8.63
CA LYS A 253 4.08 9.27 7.97
C LYS A 253 4.33 7.79 7.66
N ILE A 254 5.51 7.45 7.13
CA ILE A 254 5.91 6.05 6.89
C ILE A 254 5.91 5.26 8.20
N SER A 255 6.45 5.85 9.28
CA SER A 255 6.46 5.22 10.61
C SER A 255 5.05 5.01 11.15
N ASP A 256 4.14 5.96 10.96
CA ASP A 256 2.74 5.84 11.36
C ASP A 256 2.00 4.76 10.57
N ILE A 257 2.27 4.62 9.26
CA ILE A 257 1.71 3.56 8.41
C ILE A 257 2.21 2.18 8.83
N LYS A 258 3.53 2.05 9.12
CA LYS A 258 4.11 0.79 9.63
C LYS A 258 3.49 0.36 10.97
N GLY A 259 3.07 1.31 11.78
CA GLY A 259 2.55 1.05 13.12
C GLY A 259 3.58 0.41 14.05
N VAL A 260 3.11 -0.12 15.17
CA VAL A 260 3.97 -0.83 16.11
C VAL A 260 4.28 -2.23 15.55
N GLN A 261 5.52 -2.46 15.16
CA GLN A 261 5.99 -3.79 14.76
C GLN A 261 5.84 -4.76 15.94
N LYS A 262 4.88 -5.69 15.83
CA LYS A 262 4.71 -6.78 16.80
C LYS A 262 5.77 -7.86 16.52
N GLU A 263 6.28 -8.50 17.57
CA GLU A 263 7.18 -9.66 17.39
C GLU A 263 6.50 -10.73 16.52
N ILE A 264 7.26 -11.30 15.56
CA ILE A 264 6.80 -12.37 14.66
C ILE A 264 6.74 -13.69 15.42
N ALA A 265 5.78 -13.79 16.36
CA ALA A 265 5.65 -14.89 17.31
C ALA A 265 4.16 -15.15 17.68
N TRP A 266 3.95 -16.05 18.62
CA TRP A 266 2.65 -16.40 19.17
C TRP A 266 1.88 -15.16 19.70
N GLY A 267 0.60 -15.08 19.34
CA GLY A 267 -0.30 -14.02 19.80
C GLY A 267 -0.42 -12.83 18.88
N ALA A 268 0.46 -12.68 17.88
CA ALA A 268 0.42 -11.60 16.90
C ALA A 268 -0.16 -12.02 15.53
N GLN A 269 -0.58 -13.28 15.37
CA GLN A 269 -1.06 -13.79 14.09
C GLN A 269 -2.41 -13.19 13.69
N ILE A 270 -2.49 -12.71 12.44
CA ILE A 270 -3.74 -12.26 11.83
C ILE A 270 -4.50 -13.43 11.19
N ARG A 271 -3.77 -14.42 10.62
CA ARG A 271 -4.36 -15.57 9.91
C ARG A 271 -3.61 -16.85 10.19
N SER A 272 -4.35 -17.96 10.32
CA SER A 272 -3.79 -19.28 10.52
C SER A 272 -4.13 -20.20 9.35
N TYR A 273 -3.12 -20.93 8.88
CA TYR A 273 -3.20 -21.91 7.80
C TYR A 273 -2.89 -23.29 8.38
N VAL A 274 -3.90 -24.13 8.47
CA VAL A 274 -3.81 -25.46 9.07
C VAL A 274 -3.96 -26.50 7.98
N PHE A 275 -2.89 -27.28 7.74
CA PHE A 275 -2.90 -28.38 6.77
C PHE A 275 -3.20 -29.74 7.42
N MET A 276 -2.94 -29.89 8.73
CA MET A 276 -3.13 -31.12 9.50
C MET A 276 -3.53 -30.82 10.94
N PRO A 277 -4.45 -31.53 11.59
CA PRO A 277 -5.13 -32.75 11.14
C PRO A 277 -6.37 -32.50 10.25
N TYR A 278 -6.75 -31.27 10.06
CA TYR A 278 -7.84 -30.82 9.16
C TYR A 278 -7.30 -29.66 8.34
N THR A 279 -7.93 -29.39 7.21
CA THR A 279 -7.58 -28.27 6.34
C THR A 279 -8.46 -27.07 6.67
N MET A 280 -7.84 -25.94 7.01
CA MET A 280 -8.55 -24.69 7.33
C MET A 280 -7.63 -23.49 7.20
N VAL A 281 -8.13 -22.43 6.59
CA VAL A 281 -7.54 -21.09 6.68
C VAL A 281 -8.54 -20.20 7.41
N LYS A 282 -8.11 -19.53 8.47
CA LYS A 282 -8.96 -18.67 9.29
C LYS A 282 -8.28 -17.33 9.58
N ASP A 283 -8.97 -16.24 9.29
CA ASP A 283 -8.59 -14.89 9.72
C ASP A 283 -9.20 -14.62 11.11
N HIS A 284 -8.35 -14.27 12.06
CA HIS A 284 -8.76 -14.06 13.45
C HIS A 284 -9.43 -12.71 13.70
N ARG A 285 -9.27 -11.75 12.78
CA ARG A 285 -9.83 -10.39 12.88
C ARG A 285 -11.29 -10.34 12.43
N THR A 286 -11.62 -11.11 11.40
CA THR A 286 -12.95 -11.13 10.76
C THR A 286 -13.74 -12.40 11.04
N ASN A 287 -13.06 -13.43 11.59
CA ASN A 287 -13.57 -14.79 11.74
C ASN A 287 -13.97 -15.48 10.40
N PHE A 288 -13.58 -14.89 9.26
CA PHE A 288 -13.76 -15.55 7.97
C PHE A 288 -12.87 -16.79 7.89
N GLU A 289 -13.43 -17.93 7.45
CA GLU A 289 -12.70 -19.18 7.35
C GLU A 289 -13.10 -19.97 6.09
N THR A 290 -12.17 -20.74 5.55
CA THR A 290 -12.38 -21.65 4.42
C THR A 290 -11.60 -22.96 4.61
N GLY A 291 -12.18 -24.06 4.17
CA GLY A 291 -11.51 -25.37 4.15
C GLY A 291 -10.65 -25.60 2.91
N ASN A 292 -10.81 -24.77 1.84
CA ASN A 292 -10.09 -24.92 0.57
C ASN A 292 -8.73 -24.25 0.61
N ILE A 293 -7.80 -24.84 1.38
CA ILE A 293 -6.46 -24.30 1.53
C ILE A 293 -5.68 -24.28 0.21
N GLY A 294 -5.97 -25.23 -0.71
CA GLY A 294 -5.32 -25.29 -2.02
C GLY A 294 -5.61 -24.05 -2.85
N ALA A 295 -6.90 -23.66 -2.96
CA ALA A 295 -7.27 -22.44 -3.67
C ALA A 295 -6.63 -21.19 -3.06
N VAL A 296 -6.61 -21.10 -1.72
CA VAL A 296 -5.96 -19.97 -1.02
C VAL A 296 -4.47 -19.89 -1.35
N MET A 297 -3.75 -21.01 -1.33
CA MET A 297 -2.33 -21.06 -1.70
C MET A 297 -2.09 -20.79 -3.20
N ASP A 298 -3.10 -20.93 -4.02
CA ASP A 298 -3.09 -20.58 -5.44
C ASP A 298 -3.55 -19.13 -5.71
N GLY A 299 -3.79 -18.33 -4.65
CA GLY A 299 -4.07 -16.90 -4.75
C GLY A 299 -5.53 -16.49 -4.57
N ASP A 300 -6.43 -17.40 -4.17
CA ASP A 300 -7.82 -17.07 -3.84
C ASP A 300 -7.90 -16.40 -2.45
N LEU A 301 -7.59 -15.09 -2.39
CA LEU A 301 -7.56 -14.29 -1.18
C LEU A 301 -8.76 -13.32 -1.05
N ASP A 302 -9.55 -13.19 -2.09
CA ASP A 302 -10.61 -12.17 -2.17
C ASP A 302 -11.62 -12.28 -1.04
N GLY A 303 -11.97 -13.50 -0.62
CA GLY A 303 -12.87 -13.72 0.51
C GLY A 303 -12.36 -13.09 1.81
N PHE A 304 -11.05 -13.17 2.08
CA PHE A 304 -10.40 -12.58 3.27
C PHE A 304 -10.32 -11.06 3.17
N ILE A 305 -9.86 -10.55 2.03
CA ILE A 305 -9.74 -9.11 1.74
C ILE A 305 -11.11 -8.45 1.88
N ASN A 306 -12.13 -9.02 1.27
CA ASN A 306 -13.51 -8.54 1.31
C ASN A 306 -14.09 -8.53 2.73
N ALA A 307 -13.89 -9.61 3.48
CA ALA A 307 -14.34 -9.68 4.87
C ALA A 307 -13.67 -8.60 5.73
N TYR A 308 -12.37 -8.37 5.52
CA TYR A 308 -11.64 -7.33 6.24
C TYR A 308 -12.13 -5.92 5.89
N LEU A 309 -12.23 -5.58 4.60
CA LEU A 309 -12.68 -4.26 4.16
C LEU A 309 -14.12 -3.95 4.62
N LYS A 310 -15.01 -4.92 4.56
CA LYS A 310 -16.38 -4.81 5.11
C LYS A 310 -16.35 -4.56 6.62
N SER A 311 -15.55 -5.31 7.38
CA SER A 311 -15.43 -5.13 8.83
C SER A 311 -14.81 -3.78 9.20
N LEU A 312 -13.84 -3.30 8.40
CA LEU A 312 -13.24 -1.99 8.58
C LEU A 312 -14.27 -0.87 8.38
N SER A 313 -15.09 -0.94 7.33
CA SER A 313 -16.12 0.05 7.02
C SER A 313 -17.23 0.10 8.08
N HIS A 314 -17.53 -1.03 8.72
CA HIS A 314 -18.51 -1.10 9.80
C HIS A 314 -17.93 -0.77 11.19
N GLY A 315 -16.60 -0.54 11.29
CA GLY A 315 -15.92 -0.28 12.56
C GLY A 315 -15.95 -1.47 13.55
N THR A 316 -16.07 -2.70 13.03
CA THR A 316 -16.22 -3.93 13.83
C THR A 316 -14.91 -4.71 13.97
N LEU A 317 -13.78 -4.22 13.45
CA LEU A 317 -12.49 -4.85 13.65
C LEU A 317 -12.08 -4.74 15.12
N GLU A 318 -11.87 -5.88 15.77
CA GLU A 318 -11.21 -5.94 17.08
C GLU A 318 -9.75 -5.47 16.93
N LYS A 319 -9.36 -4.47 17.74
CA LYS A 319 -8.02 -3.87 17.73
C LYS A 319 -6.95 -4.80 18.32
#